data_fb56c4374e92ec21e131e763d180e728
#
_entry.id   fb56c4374e92ec21e131e763d180e728
#
_cell.length_a   1.000
_cell.length_b   1.000
_cell.length_c   1.000
_cell.angle_alpha   90.00
_cell.angle_beta   90.00
_cell.angle_gamma   90.00
#
_symmetry.space_group_name_H-M   'P 1'
#
loop_
_entity.id
_entity.type
_entity.pdbx_description
1 polymer ?
#
loop_
_entity_poly.entity_id
_entity_poly.type
_entity_poly.pdbx_seq_one_letter_code
_entity_poly.pdbx_strand_id
1 'polypeptide(L)'
;MTEIENNSKKVDSSDIIMTLCQSVANVITSATSQETRYAPLVQKITKTLLTPDIGTFVMFTGSFSGMVVINFPKETAMELYTSYLRNMGIPECEMAKNYTQDEVSNTLGELMNQIIGNFTRQISEELHIRIDQSQPKMLVLPREVQISISVNLDNPKYGKVTFHTEGGNVFYVELAMDDTSFTALRDFESHSTLSPDDILEQYTQEN
;
A
#
# COMPACT_ATOMS: atom_id res chain seq x y z
N MET A 1 -5.49 -37.71 -27.25
CA MET A 1 -6.22 -36.80 -26.36
C MET A 1 -5.17 -36.13 -25.52
N THR A 2 -4.76 -34.96 -25.93
CA THR A 2 -3.79 -34.12 -25.19
C THR A 2 -4.57 -33.36 -24.09
N GLU A 3 -4.28 -33.69 -22.85
CA GLU A 3 -4.76 -32.91 -21.71
C GLU A 3 -4.20 -31.49 -21.86
N ILE A 4 -5.08 -30.54 -22.13
CA ILE A 4 -4.78 -29.11 -22.01
C ILE A 4 -4.78 -28.87 -20.51
N GLU A 5 -3.59 -28.83 -19.89
CA GLU A 5 -3.42 -28.26 -18.53
C GLU A 5 -3.90 -26.83 -18.56
N ASN A 6 -5.10 -26.65 -18.07
CA ASN A 6 -5.71 -25.33 -17.89
C ASN A 6 -5.02 -24.69 -16.67
N ASN A 7 -3.86 -24.07 -16.91
CA ASN A 7 -3.08 -23.38 -15.88
C ASN A 7 -3.76 -22.04 -15.56
N SER A 8 -4.95 -22.10 -14.93
CA SER A 8 -5.68 -20.93 -14.53
C SER A 8 -4.86 -20.20 -13.44
N LYS A 9 -4.41 -18.98 -13.73
CA LYS A 9 -3.71 -18.11 -12.77
C LYS A 9 -4.63 -17.88 -11.57
N LYS A 10 -4.19 -18.34 -10.41
CA LYS A 10 -4.89 -18.11 -9.13
C LYS A 10 -4.13 -17.05 -8.36
N VAL A 11 -4.84 -16.02 -7.89
CA VAL A 11 -4.33 -14.98 -7.01
C VAL A 11 -5.01 -15.14 -5.66
N ASP A 12 -4.24 -15.27 -4.61
CA ASP A 12 -4.75 -15.44 -3.26
C ASP A 12 -4.30 -14.28 -2.32
N SER A 13 -4.69 -14.38 -1.06
CA SER A 13 -4.34 -13.37 -0.07
C SER A 13 -2.84 -13.19 0.16
N SER A 14 -2.01 -14.18 -0.18
CA SER A 14 -0.54 -14.07 -0.08
C SER A 14 0.01 -13.21 -1.21
N ASP A 15 -0.55 -13.32 -2.42
CA ASP A 15 -0.18 -12.48 -3.55
C ASP A 15 -0.59 -11.03 -3.30
N ILE A 16 -1.77 -10.83 -2.72
CA ILE A 16 -2.28 -9.48 -2.39
C ILE A 16 -1.37 -8.79 -1.35
N ILE A 17 -0.94 -9.51 -0.30
CA ILE A 17 -0.02 -8.93 0.68
C ILE A 17 1.35 -8.65 0.07
N MET A 18 1.81 -9.47 -0.87
CA MET A 18 3.06 -9.24 -1.59
C MET A 18 2.98 -7.96 -2.44
N THR A 19 1.89 -7.76 -3.17
CA THR A 19 1.64 -6.53 -3.94
C THR A 19 1.60 -5.29 -3.04
N LEU A 20 1.00 -5.40 -1.84
CA LEU A 20 1.06 -4.32 -0.85
C LEU A 20 2.50 -4.03 -0.43
N CYS A 21 3.29 -5.06 -0.11
CA CYS A 21 4.69 -4.86 0.29
C CYS A 21 5.52 -4.20 -0.81
N GLN A 22 5.34 -4.59 -2.05
CA GLN A 22 6.00 -3.97 -3.21
C GLN A 22 5.57 -2.50 -3.36
N SER A 23 4.28 -2.21 -3.22
CA SER A 23 3.75 -0.85 -3.28
C SER A 23 4.35 0.05 -2.21
N VAL A 24 4.42 -0.43 -0.96
CA VAL A 24 5.05 0.29 0.16
C VAL A 24 6.52 0.58 -0.14
N ALA A 25 7.30 -0.44 -0.50
CA ALA A 25 8.73 -0.28 -0.78
C ALA A 25 8.98 0.67 -1.95
N ASN A 26 8.27 0.51 -3.06
CA ASN A 26 8.44 1.33 -4.26
C ASN A 26 8.07 2.79 -4.02
N VAL A 27 6.93 3.04 -3.38
CA VAL A 27 6.45 4.41 -3.13
C VAL A 27 7.39 5.13 -2.16
N ILE A 28 7.75 4.52 -1.03
CA ILE A 28 8.65 5.17 -0.06
C ILE A 28 10.03 5.40 -0.69
N THR A 29 10.60 4.42 -1.38
CA THR A 29 11.90 4.57 -2.05
C THR A 29 11.86 5.72 -3.07
N SER A 30 10.82 5.79 -3.90
CA SER A 30 10.67 6.85 -4.90
C SER A 30 10.47 8.22 -4.26
N ALA A 31 9.63 8.30 -3.22
CA ALA A 31 9.29 9.56 -2.56
C ALA A 31 10.43 10.14 -1.72
N THR A 32 11.27 9.29 -1.13
CA THR A 32 12.37 9.70 -0.24
C THR A 32 13.74 9.66 -0.87
N SER A 33 13.89 9.04 -2.05
CA SER A 33 15.17 8.69 -2.67
C SER A 33 16.08 7.83 -1.77
N GLN A 34 15.48 7.08 -0.85
CA GLN A 34 16.16 6.18 0.06
C GLN A 34 15.58 4.77 -0.04
N GLU A 35 16.43 3.76 -0.15
CA GLU A 35 15.97 2.38 -0.31
C GLU A 35 15.18 1.90 0.90
N THR A 36 13.97 1.38 0.64
CA THR A 36 13.12 0.75 1.63
C THR A 36 12.95 -0.72 1.29
N ARG A 37 13.24 -1.60 2.25
CA ARG A 37 13.17 -3.05 2.09
C ARG A 37 12.17 -3.66 3.08
N TYR A 38 11.64 -4.82 2.75
CA TYR A 38 10.78 -5.57 3.68
C TYR A 38 11.32 -6.98 3.92
N ALA A 39 11.01 -7.50 5.12
CA ALA A 39 11.36 -8.87 5.47
C ALA A 39 10.58 -9.85 4.56
N PRO A 40 11.22 -10.95 4.10
CA PRO A 40 10.57 -11.93 3.21
C PRO A 40 9.59 -12.85 3.95
N LEU A 41 9.12 -12.42 5.12
CA LEU A 41 8.25 -13.21 6.00
C LEU A 41 7.03 -12.39 6.38
N VAL A 42 5.85 -13.01 6.23
CA VAL A 42 4.59 -12.50 6.75
C VAL A 42 4.30 -13.17 8.09
N GLN A 43 4.28 -12.37 9.14
CA GLN A 43 3.87 -12.82 10.45
C GLN A 43 2.34 -12.91 10.51
N LYS A 44 1.80 -14.10 10.81
CA LYS A 44 0.37 -14.26 11.06
C LYS A 44 0.02 -13.62 12.40
N ILE A 45 -0.93 -12.72 12.40
CA ILE A 45 -1.48 -12.04 13.57
C ILE A 45 -2.98 -12.33 13.69
N THR A 46 -3.59 -11.98 14.80
CA THR A 46 -5.02 -12.26 15.06
C THR A 46 -5.87 -10.99 15.06
N LYS A 47 -5.24 -9.83 15.06
CA LYS A 47 -5.87 -8.51 15.05
C LYS A 47 -4.86 -7.47 14.59
N THR A 48 -5.34 -6.34 14.10
CA THR A 48 -4.53 -5.17 13.78
C THR A 48 -4.47 -4.22 14.97
N LEU A 49 -3.31 -3.57 15.13
CA LEU A 49 -3.03 -2.65 16.22
C LEU A 49 -2.43 -1.36 15.69
N LEU A 50 -2.93 -0.23 16.18
CA LEU A 50 -2.17 1.02 16.15
C LEU A 50 -1.27 1.06 17.37
N THR A 51 0.02 1.19 17.11
CA THR A 51 1.07 1.25 18.12
C THR A 51 1.81 2.59 18.07
N PRO A 52 2.45 3.02 19.17
CA PRO A 52 3.27 4.23 19.16
C PRO A 52 4.40 4.18 18.13
N ASP A 53 4.89 5.31 17.60
CA ASP A 53 4.49 6.68 17.98
C ASP A 53 3.41 7.25 17.04
N ILE A 54 3.43 6.92 15.74
CA ILE A 54 2.42 7.33 14.75
C ILE A 54 1.82 6.08 14.12
N GLY A 55 0.52 5.89 14.33
CA GLY A 55 -0.27 4.87 13.66
C GLY A 55 -1.16 5.46 12.58
N THR A 56 -1.26 4.77 11.44
CA THR A 56 -2.19 5.15 10.38
C THR A 56 -2.97 3.95 9.89
N PHE A 57 -4.19 4.18 9.43
CA PHE A 57 -4.95 3.14 8.74
C PHE A 57 -5.77 3.69 7.57
N VAL A 58 -6.00 2.84 6.59
CA VAL A 58 -6.87 3.06 5.43
C VAL A 58 -7.71 1.83 5.22
N MET A 59 -8.98 2.02 4.96
CA MET A 59 -9.89 0.96 4.53
C MET A 59 -9.99 0.96 3.01
N PHE A 60 -10.13 -0.22 2.43
CA PHE A 60 -10.49 -0.40 1.03
C PHE A 60 -11.68 -1.35 0.91
N THR A 61 -12.52 -1.11 -0.09
CA THR A 61 -13.74 -1.88 -0.34
C THR A 61 -13.96 -2.04 -1.84
N GLY A 62 -14.67 -3.08 -2.23
CA GLY A 62 -14.96 -3.36 -3.64
C GLY A 62 -15.24 -4.84 -3.84
N SER A 63 -14.56 -5.48 -4.77
CA SER A 63 -14.68 -6.92 -4.98
C SER A 63 -14.19 -7.75 -3.79
N PHE A 64 -13.40 -7.18 -2.93
CA PHE A 64 -13.07 -7.65 -1.58
C PHE A 64 -12.78 -6.44 -0.70
N SER A 65 -12.79 -6.63 0.61
CA SER A 65 -12.62 -5.56 1.57
C SER A 65 -11.45 -5.82 2.49
N GLY A 66 -10.88 -4.74 3.03
CA GLY A 66 -9.80 -4.85 3.98
C GLY A 66 -9.37 -3.52 4.57
N MET A 67 -8.34 -3.60 5.39
CA MET A 67 -7.72 -2.46 6.04
C MET A 67 -6.21 -2.64 6.10
N VAL A 68 -5.50 -1.62 5.70
CA VAL A 68 -4.04 -1.51 5.88
C VAL A 68 -3.78 -0.63 7.08
N VAL A 69 -2.91 -1.08 7.97
CA VAL A 69 -2.38 -0.32 9.11
C VAL A 69 -0.88 -0.19 8.95
N ILE A 70 -0.34 1.01 9.14
CA ILE A 70 1.11 1.22 9.20
C ILE A 70 1.44 1.90 10.52
N ASN A 71 2.44 1.36 11.21
CA ASN A 71 2.93 1.90 12.48
C ASN A 71 4.37 2.38 12.32
N PHE A 72 4.58 3.67 12.53
CA PHE A 72 5.87 4.32 12.43
C PHE A 72 6.38 4.70 13.83
N PRO A 73 7.45 4.05 14.33
CA PRO A 73 8.21 4.60 15.44
C PRO A 73 8.71 6.01 15.12
N LYS A 74 8.91 6.85 16.14
CA LYS A 74 9.27 8.27 15.95
C LYS A 74 10.53 8.47 15.10
N GLU A 75 11.53 7.58 15.25
CA GLU A 75 12.78 7.62 14.49
C GLU A 75 12.49 7.42 13.00
N THR A 76 11.71 6.42 12.66
CA THR A 76 11.29 6.15 11.28
C THR A 76 10.42 7.27 10.72
N ALA A 77 9.47 7.76 11.51
CA ALA A 77 8.59 8.86 11.11
C ALA A 77 9.39 10.10 10.72
N MET A 78 10.37 10.49 11.56
CA MET A 78 11.23 11.65 11.29
C MET A 78 12.18 11.41 10.13
N GLU A 79 12.72 10.20 9.96
CA GLU A 79 13.57 9.84 8.82
C GLU A 79 12.80 9.99 7.50
N LEU A 80 11.63 9.35 7.40
CA LEU A 80 10.80 9.40 6.19
C LEU A 80 10.34 10.83 5.89
N TYR A 81 9.89 11.58 6.89
CA TYR A 81 9.49 12.97 6.76
C TYR A 81 10.63 13.85 6.22
N THR A 82 11.80 13.80 6.86
CA THR A 82 12.95 14.63 6.46
C THR A 82 13.46 14.25 5.07
N SER A 83 13.52 12.97 4.76
CA SER A 83 13.98 12.50 3.46
C SER A 83 13.01 12.87 2.34
N TYR A 84 11.69 12.77 2.61
CA TYR A 84 10.65 13.19 1.67
C TYR A 84 10.77 14.69 1.35
N LEU A 85 10.85 15.55 2.36
CA LEU A 85 10.96 17.00 2.16
C LEU A 85 12.30 17.40 1.51
N ARG A 86 13.40 16.72 1.88
CA ARG A 86 14.70 16.93 1.25
C ARG A 86 14.65 16.57 -0.24
N ASN A 87 13.99 15.49 -0.60
CA ASN A 87 13.79 15.10 -2.00
C ASN A 87 12.95 16.13 -2.78
N MET A 88 12.06 16.86 -2.10
CA MET A 88 11.31 17.99 -2.67
C MET A 88 12.10 19.30 -2.69
N GLY A 89 13.33 19.34 -2.17
CA GLY A 89 14.18 20.52 -2.13
C GLY A 89 13.85 21.51 -0.99
N ILE A 90 13.11 21.08 0.04
CA ILE A 90 12.79 21.91 1.19
C ILE A 90 14.03 22.01 2.13
N PRO A 91 14.43 23.21 2.55
CA PRO A 91 15.55 23.40 3.47
C PRO A 91 15.28 22.81 4.86
N GLU A 92 16.30 22.23 5.49
CA GLU A 92 16.15 21.61 6.83
C GLU A 92 15.71 22.59 7.93
N CYS A 93 16.01 23.89 7.77
CA CYS A 93 15.58 24.90 8.72
C CYS A 93 14.05 25.15 8.74
N GLU A 94 13.36 24.72 7.67
CA GLU A 94 11.90 24.83 7.54
C GLU A 94 11.19 23.53 7.96
N MET A 95 11.92 22.46 8.26
CA MET A 95 11.35 21.18 8.61
C MET A 95 10.96 21.10 10.09
N ALA A 96 9.89 20.35 10.38
CA ALA A 96 9.49 20.02 11.73
C ALA A 96 10.63 19.28 12.49
N LYS A 97 10.78 19.59 13.76
CA LYS A 97 11.83 19.02 14.61
C LYS A 97 11.32 17.90 15.52
N ASN A 98 10.00 17.72 15.58
CA ASN A 98 9.37 16.74 16.46
C ASN A 98 8.27 15.99 15.68
N TYR A 99 8.24 14.68 15.84
CA TYR A 99 7.25 13.80 15.20
C TYR A 99 5.79 14.10 15.58
N THR A 100 5.56 14.83 16.68
CA THR A 100 4.22 15.22 17.13
C THR A 100 3.65 16.45 16.40
N GLN A 101 4.44 17.09 15.52
CA GLN A 101 3.98 18.22 14.73
C GLN A 101 3.08 17.76 13.58
N ASP A 102 2.05 18.53 13.28
CA ASP A 102 1.04 18.18 12.26
C ASP A 102 1.64 17.97 10.87
N GLU A 103 2.71 18.68 10.56
CA GLU A 103 3.44 18.56 9.28
C GLU A 103 3.98 17.15 9.06
N VAL A 104 4.47 16.49 10.12
CA VAL A 104 4.96 15.10 10.05
C VAL A 104 3.80 14.15 9.77
N SER A 105 2.70 14.28 10.49
CA SER A 105 1.51 13.47 10.28
C SER A 105 0.91 13.68 8.89
N ASN A 106 0.86 14.92 8.41
CA ASN A 106 0.35 15.25 7.08
C ASN A 106 1.22 14.62 5.97
N THR A 107 2.55 14.70 6.10
CA THR A 107 3.49 14.11 5.14
C THR A 107 3.36 12.59 5.10
N LEU A 108 3.30 11.93 6.27
CA LEU A 108 3.10 10.48 6.33
C LEU A 108 1.72 10.08 5.82
N GLY A 109 0.70 10.91 6.02
CA GLY A 109 -0.63 10.72 5.45
C GLY A 109 -0.62 10.76 3.93
N GLU A 110 0.15 11.68 3.34
CA GLU A 110 0.32 11.75 1.88
C GLU A 110 1.07 10.52 1.35
N LEU A 111 2.14 10.08 2.01
CA LEU A 111 2.82 8.83 1.67
C LEU A 111 1.86 7.64 1.74
N MET A 112 1.02 7.57 2.77
CA MET A 112 0.02 6.52 2.91
C MET A 112 -1.00 6.55 1.75
N ASN A 113 -1.47 7.72 1.34
CA ASN A 113 -2.35 7.86 0.17
C ASN A 113 -1.70 7.33 -1.11
N GLN A 114 -0.44 7.66 -1.34
CA GLN A 114 0.31 7.20 -2.51
C GLN A 114 0.52 5.67 -2.47
N ILE A 115 0.84 5.12 -1.32
CA ILE A 115 1.01 3.67 -1.11
C ILE A 115 -0.28 2.94 -1.47
N ILE A 116 -1.39 3.33 -0.85
CA ILE A 116 -2.67 2.65 -1.06
C ILE A 116 -3.20 2.87 -2.48
N GLY A 117 -3.01 4.08 -3.04
CA GLY A 117 -3.34 4.34 -4.44
C GLY A 117 -2.55 3.47 -5.41
N ASN A 118 -1.25 3.28 -5.18
CA ASN A 118 -0.42 2.37 -5.97
C ASN A 118 -0.88 0.91 -5.82
N PHE A 119 -1.09 0.45 -4.59
CA PHE A 119 -1.57 -0.89 -4.29
C PHE A 119 -2.92 -1.20 -4.95
N THR A 120 -3.93 -0.36 -4.73
CA THR A 120 -5.28 -0.59 -5.26
C THR A 120 -5.30 -0.54 -6.80
N ARG A 121 -4.49 0.35 -7.42
CA ARG A 121 -4.32 0.38 -8.87
C ARG A 121 -3.72 -0.92 -9.39
N GLN A 122 -2.63 -1.42 -8.80
CA GLN A 122 -1.99 -2.66 -9.25
C GLN A 122 -2.94 -3.85 -9.16
N ILE A 123 -3.63 -4.01 -8.04
CA ILE A 123 -4.62 -5.10 -7.87
C ILE A 123 -5.79 -4.95 -8.85
N SER A 124 -6.29 -3.72 -9.05
CA SER A 124 -7.39 -3.47 -9.99
C SER A 124 -7.01 -3.80 -11.43
N GLU A 125 -5.80 -3.45 -11.83
CA GLU A 125 -5.27 -3.76 -13.16
C GLU A 125 -5.02 -5.27 -13.34
N GLU A 126 -4.43 -5.94 -12.34
CA GLU A 126 -4.11 -7.36 -12.42
C GLU A 126 -5.36 -8.26 -12.42
N LEU A 127 -6.36 -7.91 -11.62
CA LEU A 127 -7.57 -8.72 -11.43
C LEU A 127 -8.78 -8.21 -12.24
N HIS A 128 -8.65 -7.06 -12.91
CA HIS A 128 -9.76 -6.37 -13.60
C HIS A 128 -10.97 -6.13 -12.69
N ILE A 129 -10.70 -5.73 -11.44
CA ILE A 129 -11.72 -5.44 -10.44
C ILE A 129 -11.67 -3.98 -10.01
N ARG A 130 -12.76 -3.51 -9.39
CA ARG A 130 -12.80 -2.19 -8.80
C ARG A 130 -12.56 -2.26 -7.30
N ILE A 131 -11.66 -1.39 -6.82
CA ILE A 131 -11.37 -1.17 -5.40
C ILE A 131 -11.42 0.33 -5.14
N ASP A 132 -12.25 0.72 -4.18
CA ASP A 132 -12.34 2.09 -3.67
C ASP A 132 -11.62 2.16 -2.32
N GLN A 133 -10.96 3.27 -2.02
CA GLN A 133 -10.23 3.47 -0.76
C GLN A 133 -10.76 4.66 0.03
N SER A 134 -10.69 4.57 1.36
CA SER A 134 -10.95 5.70 2.25
C SER A 134 -9.73 6.64 2.32
N GLN A 135 -9.93 7.83 2.91
CA GLN A 135 -8.78 8.66 3.26
C GLN A 135 -8.03 8.09 4.48
N PRO A 136 -6.69 8.21 4.53
CA PRO A 136 -5.89 7.83 5.69
C PRO A 136 -6.35 8.54 6.96
N LYS A 137 -6.33 7.79 8.05
CA LYS A 137 -6.51 8.34 9.39
C LYS A 137 -5.20 8.20 10.14
N MET A 138 -4.66 9.34 10.58
CA MET A 138 -3.39 9.42 11.30
C MET A 138 -3.66 9.64 12.79
N LEU A 139 -2.95 8.93 13.64
CA LEU A 139 -3.00 9.09 15.10
C LEU A 139 -1.59 9.11 15.67
N VAL A 140 -1.29 10.16 16.42
CA VAL A 140 -0.11 10.22 17.27
C VAL A 140 -0.48 9.60 18.61
N LEU A 141 0.21 8.55 19.00
CA LEU A 141 -0.09 7.77 20.20
C LEU A 141 1.01 7.90 21.24
N PRO A 142 0.66 8.16 22.53
CA PRO A 142 1.60 8.05 23.63
C PRO A 142 2.15 6.62 23.75
N ARG A 143 3.35 6.47 24.31
CA ARG A 143 4.02 5.15 24.40
C ARG A 143 3.24 4.12 25.19
N GLU A 144 2.38 4.54 26.10
CA GLU A 144 1.57 3.68 26.96
C GLU A 144 0.26 3.25 26.31
N VAL A 145 -0.04 3.76 25.10
CA VAL A 145 -1.33 3.53 24.43
C VAL A 145 -1.17 2.65 23.21
N GLN A 146 -1.99 1.62 23.12
CA GLN A 146 -2.23 0.82 21.91
C GLN A 146 -3.72 0.78 21.63
N ILE A 147 -4.10 0.89 20.35
CA ILE A 147 -5.50 0.85 19.93
C ILE A 147 -5.70 -0.35 19.03
N SER A 148 -6.58 -1.26 19.43
CA SER A 148 -7.02 -2.36 18.56
C SER A 148 -8.07 -1.84 17.60
N ILE A 149 -7.86 -2.07 16.31
CA ILE A 149 -8.82 -1.73 15.27
C ILE A 149 -9.34 -3.03 14.67
N SER A 150 -10.67 -3.11 14.58
CA SER A 150 -11.36 -4.23 13.94
C SER A 150 -12.18 -3.70 12.77
N VAL A 151 -12.14 -4.41 11.66
CA VAL A 151 -13.02 -4.21 10.51
C VAL A 151 -14.00 -5.36 10.48
N ASN A 152 -15.25 -5.07 10.14
CA ASN A 152 -16.26 -6.11 9.97
C ASN A 152 -16.03 -6.80 8.62
N LEU A 153 -15.29 -7.89 8.65
CA LEU A 153 -14.90 -8.69 7.50
C LEU A 153 -15.41 -10.12 7.68
N ASP A 154 -15.74 -10.76 6.58
CA ASP A 154 -16.12 -12.18 6.57
C ASP A 154 -14.87 -13.05 6.58
N ASN A 155 -14.64 -13.75 7.70
CA ASN A 155 -13.53 -14.69 7.87
C ASN A 155 -12.12 -14.11 7.60
N PRO A 156 -11.74 -13.00 8.27
CA PRO A 156 -10.59 -12.20 7.88
C PRO A 156 -9.26 -12.92 8.07
N LYS A 157 -8.36 -12.71 7.11
CA LYS A 157 -6.93 -12.99 7.24
C LYS A 157 -6.18 -11.75 7.69
N TYR A 158 -5.22 -11.97 8.58
CA TYR A 158 -4.37 -10.93 9.13
C TYR A 158 -2.90 -11.27 8.90
N GLY A 159 -2.16 -10.30 8.41
CA GLY A 159 -0.71 -10.43 8.21
C GLY A 159 0.02 -9.17 8.65
N LYS A 160 1.25 -9.35 9.14
CA LYS A 160 2.16 -8.27 9.51
C LYS A 160 3.51 -8.48 8.84
N VAL A 161 4.06 -7.42 8.28
CA VAL A 161 5.38 -7.41 7.65
C VAL A 161 6.22 -6.30 8.26
N THR A 162 7.50 -6.60 8.51
CA THR A 162 8.48 -5.64 9.00
C THR A 162 9.21 -5.01 7.83
N PHE A 163 9.32 -3.71 7.84
CA PHE A 163 10.05 -2.91 6.87
C PHE A 163 11.28 -2.26 7.50
N HIS A 164 12.30 -2.05 6.69
CA HIS A 164 13.56 -1.41 7.07
C HIS A 164 13.84 -0.26 6.11
N THR A 165 14.18 0.88 6.68
CA THR A 165 14.66 2.05 5.92
C THR A 165 16.17 1.92 5.67
N GLU A 166 16.70 2.73 4.76
CA GLU A 166 18.14 2.83 4.49
C GLU A 166 18.93 3.26 5.75
N GLY A 167 18.35 4.11 6.60
CA GLY A 167 18.92 4.52 7.88
C GLY A 167 18.92 3.43 8.96
N GLY A 168 18.39 2.24 8.66
CA GLY A 168 18.32 1.11 9.60
C GLY A 168 17.15 1.17 10.58
N ASN A 169 16.26 2.13 10.46
CA ASN A 169 15.04 2.19 11.25
C ASN A 169 13.98 1.22 10.72
N VAL A 170 13.01 0.87 11.57
CA VAL A 170 11.97 -0.11 11.25
C VAL A 170 10.58 0.50 11.34
N PHE A 171 9.66 -0.04 10.54
CA PHE A 171 8.23 0.20 10.67
C PHE A 171 7.44 -1.07 10.31
N TYR A 172 6.17 -1.07 10.60
CA TYR A 172 5.35 -2.26 10.48
C TYR A 172 4.13 -1.98 9.63
N VAL A 173 3.89 -2.88 8.68
CA VAL A 173 2.68 -2.89 7.85
C VAL A 173 1.83 -4.08 8.25
N GLU A 174 0.58 -3.83 8.59
CA GLU A 174 -0.39 -4.87 8.92
C GLU A 174 -1.54 -4.79 7.92
N LEU A 175 -2.00 -5.95 7.46
CA LEU A 175 -3.14 -6.10 6.57
C LEU A 175 -4.18 -6.97 7.24
N ALA A 176 -5.42 -6.50 7.27
CA ALA A 176 -6.61 -7.30 7.52
C ALA A 176 -7.44 -7.30 6.22
N MET A 177 -7.83 -8.47 5.74
CA MET A 177 -8.64 -8.58 4.52
C MET A 177 -9.52 -9.80 4.54
N ASP A 178 -10.61 -9.79 3.76
CA ASP A 178 -11.43 -10.98 3.53
C ASP A 178 -10.57 -12.14 3.04
N ASP A 179 -10.87 -13.36 3.50
CA ASP A 179 -10.25 -14.55 2.94
C ASP A 179 -10.81 -14.82 1.54
N THR A 180 -10.11 -14.30 0.55
CA THR A 180 -10.54 -14.36 -0.84
C THR A 180 -9.47 -14.97 -1.74
N SER A 181 -9.92 -15.57 -2.82
CA SER A 181 -9.04 -16.02 -3.91
C SER A 181 -9.72 -15.78 -5.24
N PHE A 182 -8.95 -15.35 -6.21
CA PHE A 182 -9.41 -15.10 -7.59
C PHE A 182 -8.81 -16.14 -8.50
N THR A 183 -9.64 -16.67 -9.39
CA THR A 183 -9.21 -17.64 -10.41
C THR A 183 -9.58 -17.07 -11.76
N ALA A 184 -8.58 -16.85 -12.64
CA ALA A 184 -8.83 -16.43 -13.99
C ALA A 184 -9.55 -17.56 -14.75
N LEU A 185 -10.73 -17.29 -15.28
CA LEU A 185 -11.50 -18.25 -16.06
C LEU A 185 -10.99 -18.34 -17.51
N ARG A 186 -10.26 -17.34 -17.97
CA ARG A 186 -9.61 -17.23 -19.28
C ARG A 186 -8.50 -16.19 -19.18
N ASP A 187 -7.55 -16.23 -20.10
CA ASP A 187 -6.57 -15.16 -20.24
C ASP A 187 -7.28 -13.85 -20.56
N PHE A 188 -6.93 -12.80 -19.85
CA PHE A 188 -7.41 -11.46 -20.17
C PHE A 188 -6.61 -10.98 -21.38
N GLU A 189 -7.27 -10.89 -22.54
CA GLU A 189 -6.71 -10.17 -23.66
C GLU A 189 -6.66 -8.69 -23.25
N SER A 190 -5.46 -8.16 -23.08
CA SER A 190 -5.28 -6.72 -22.96
C SER A 190 -5.70 -6.14 -24.32
N HIS A 191 -6.92 -5.63 -24.43
CA HIS A 191 -7.20 -4.69 -25.49
C HIS A 191 -6.26 -3.51 -25.24
N SER A 192 -5.23 -3.41 -26.07
CA SER A 192 -4.40 -2.21 -26.11
C SER A 192 -5.38 -1.05 -26.28
N THR A 193 -5.50 -0.24 -25.24
CA THR A 193 -6.19 1.04 -25.39
C THR A 193 -5.49 1.75 -26.51
N LEU A 194 -6.18 1.91 -27.64
CA LEU A 194 -5.68 2.66 -28.77
C LEU A 194 -5.13 3.97 -28.22
N SER A 195 -3.89 4.30 -28.56
CA SER A 195 -3.33 5.58 -28.16
C SER A 195 -4.19 6.68 -28.77
N PRO A 196 -4.22 7.89 -28.19
CA PRO A 196 -4.91 9.02 -28.82
C PRO A 196 -4.47 9.23 -30.28
N ASP A 197 -3.24 8.90 -30.61
CA ASP A 197 -2.68 9.00 -31.97
C ASP A 197 -3.24 7.91 -32.90
N ASP A 198 -3.44 6.69 -32.42
CA ASP A 198 -4.07 5.59 -33.18
C ASP A 198 -5.54 5.91 -33.51
N ILE A 199 -6.24 6.59 -32.59
CA ILE A 199 -7.62 7.03 -32.80
C ILE A 199 -7.67 8.13 -33.87
N LEU A 200 -6.73 9.08 -33.84
CA LEU A 200 -6.64 10.14 -34.84
C LEU A 200 -6.30 9.60 -36.24
N GLU A 201 -5.44 8.58 -36.34
CA GLU A 201 -5.13 7.93 -37.63
C GLU A 201 -6.34 7.20 -38.23
N GLN A 202 -7.17 6.53 -37.40
CA GLN A 202 -8.41 5.90 -37.88
C GLN A 202 -9.40 6.91 -38.44
N TYR A 203 -9.57 8.07 -37.81
CA TYR A 203 -10.47 9.14 -38.29
C TYR A 203 -9.96 9.82 -39.55
N THR A 204 -8.65 9.80 -39.82
CA THR A 204 -8.06 10.42 -41.02
C THR A 204 -8.10 9.51 -42.26
N GLN A 205 -8.30 8.18 -42.06
CA GLN A 205 -8.41 7.22 -43.17
C GLN A 205 -9.84 6.98 -43.67
N GLU A 206 -10.87 7.44 -42.94
CA GLU A 206 -12.29 7.31 -43.32
C GLU A 206 -12.87 8.56 -44.01
N ASN A 207 -12.07 9.59 -44.26
CA ASN A 207 -12.45 10.79 -45.01
C ASN A 207 -11.51 11.03 -46.20
#